data_5d3b8c4c8ae076a03947a73d0f60b6d6
#
_entry.id   5d3b8c4c8ae076a03947a73d0f60b6d6
#
_cell.length_a   1.000
_cell.length_b   1.000
_cell.length_c   1.000
_cell.angle_alpha   90.00
_cell.angle_beta   90.00
_cell.angle_gamma   90.00
#
_symmetry.space_group_name_H-M   'P 1'
#
loop_
_entity.id
_entity.type
_entity.pdbx_description
1 polymer ?
#
loop_
_entity_poly.entity_id
_entity_poly.type
_entity_poly.pdbx_seq_one_letter_code
_entity_poly.pdbx_strand_id
1 'polypeptide(L)'
;MNKIIIKNIKTGFSLLAATTVLASCSDFLTQDPADYISDSKVIKTEASAKAALNGAYHDLAANAYYGGKYFDAGINLASDNVTWTGSLNYYYDFDTHQYSAENQLLSYAWYAIYATVEQANEVISKTPTIDSSDEEKNEIIAEATVIRSLALFDLARTWGNIPVIKEATSTPGQFNGVKQSEAKVVYQTVIDDILAVYNNLGKATDRVHANQSVADALLARIYLYLEDWDNAEKYATKVIENPYYELTTIDNLIDGSLTTESIWELEYSSKFTNEQSNYWRSPNDGGRHEWGPSKELVKLLSDSQVGGDRKAYYADYSTSQVPDYYVGTLYKNPTSDDNVVLFRLAEEYLIRAEARAKKSAPDLEGALTDLNKIRKRSHVPEADSDLSKEELIQAIEDENRVEFAIEPHRWFDLVRTGRATTVLGIEQHQTVFPIPYSDIQADKDLIQNDKY
;
A
#
# COMPACT_ATOMS: atom_id res chain seq x y z
N MET A 1 -62.97 62.56 16.28
CA MET A 1 -61.50 62.80 16.31
C MET A 1 -60.68 61.61 16.65
N ASN A 2 -61.15 60.49 17.17
CA ASN A 2 -60.33 59.38 17.63
C ASN A 2 -60.01 58.23 16.65
N LYS A 3 -60.59 58.22 15.46
CA LYS A 3 -60.39 57.15 14.47
C LYS A 3 -59.23 57.39 13.47
N ILE A 4 -58.81 58.64 13.32
CA ILE A 4 -57.74 59.01 12.35
C ILE A 4 -56.36 58.85 13.00
N ILE A 5 -56.23 59.09 14.32
CA ILE A 5 -54.95 58.94 15.08
C ILE A 5 -54.55 57.49 15.20
N ILE A 6 -55.48 56.56 15.39
CA ILE A 6 -55.21 55.13 15.51
C ILE A 6 -54.74 54.48 14.15
N LYS A 7 -55.22 55.03 13.04
CA LYS A 7 -54.82 54.51 11.71
C LYS A 7 -53.40 54.92 11.34
N ASN A 8 -52.97 56.13 11.73
CA ASN A 8 -51.62 56.60 11.44
C ASN A 8 -50.53 55.92 12.38
N ILE A 9 -50.93 55.53 13.59
CA ILE A 9 -50.03 54.80 14.50
C ILE A 9 -49.80 53.33 14.02
N LYS A 10 -50.87 52.70 13.48
CA LYS A 10 -50.76 51.36 12.91
C LYS A 10 -49.86 51.29 11.64
N THR A 11 -49.96 52.34 10.80
CA THR A 11 -49.14 52.42 9.58
C THR A 11 -47.68 52.75 9.86
N GLY A 12 -47.39 53.59 10.88
CA GLY A 12 -46.03 53.89 11.33
C GLY A 12 -45.33 52.69 11.96
N PHE A 13 -46.07 51.89 12.74
CA PHE A 13 -45.50 50.68 13.37
C PHE A 13 -45.26 49.56 12.33
N SER A 14 -46.09 49.44 11.27
CA SER A 14 -45.88 48.49 10.22
C SER A 14 -44.68 48.84 9.30
N LEU A 15 -44.38 50.14 9.12
CA LEU A 15 -43.23 50.57 8.33
C LEU A 15 -41.93 50.41 9.10
N LEU A 16 -41.94 50.62 10.46
CA LEU A 16 -40.77 50.45 11.31
C LEU A 16 -40.41 48.96 11.50
N ALA A 17 -41.43 48.07 11.50
CA ALA A 17 -41.20 46.62 11.57
C ALA A 17 -40.67 46.03 10.25
N ALA A 18 -40.99 46.66 9.08
CA ALA A 18 -40.49 46.21 7.80
C ALA A 18 -39.02 46.61 7.51
N THR A 19 -38.55 47.73 8.13
CA THR A 19 -37.15 48.15 7.95
C THR A 19 -36.16 47.45 8.88
N THR A 20 -36.61 46.85 9.97
CA THR A 20 -35.72 46.08 10.88
C THR A 20 -35.48 44.64 10.42
N VAL A 21 -36.26 44.11 9.48
CA VAL A 21 -36.10 42.75 8.92
C VAL A 21 -35.04 42.71 7.79
N LEU A 22 -34.64 43.86 7.22
CA LEU A 22 -33.66 43.91 6.12
C LEU A 22 -32.21 44.17 6.59
N ALA A 23 -31.96 44.34 7.91
CA ALA A 23 -30.61 44.55 8.47
C ALA A 23 -30.09 43.33 9.20
N SER A 24 -30.74 42.16 9.08
CA SER A 24 -30.30 40.93 9.74
C SER A 24 -29.74 39.97 8.73
N CYS A 25 -28.49 39.62 8.96
CA CYS A 25 -27.79 38.39 8.49
C CYS A 25 -27.15 38.45 7.10
N SER A 26 -26.18 39.33 6.89
CA SER A 26 -25.08 39.00 5.98
C SER A 26 -24.08 38.03 6.64
N ASP A 27 -23.97 38.05 7.96
CA ASP A 27 -23.02 37.16 8.68
C ASP A 27 -23.50 35.70 8.83
N PHE A 28 -24.83 35.47 8.72
CA PHE A 28 -25.36 34.10 8.80
C PHE A 28 -25.11 33.28 7.52
N LEU A 29 -24.92 33.94 6.38
CA LEU A 29 -24.60 33.29 5.10
C LEU A 29 -23.10 33.08 4.90
N THR A 30 -22.26 33.60 5.80
CA THR A 30 -20.80 33.48 5.76
C THR A 30 -20.26 32.63 6.92
N GLN A 31 -21.14 32.07 7.76
CA GLN A 31 -20.71 31.14 8.79
C GLN A 31 -20.49 29.79 8.14
N ASP A 32 -19.21 29.42 7.99
CA ASP A 32 -18.84 28.05 7.66
C ASP A 32 -19.56 27.10 8.65
N PRO A 33 -20.14 25.98 8.22
CA PRO A 33 -20.73 24.99 9.09
C PRO A 33 -19.73 24.67 10.22
N ALA A 34 -20.19 24.62 11.47
CA ALA A 34 -19.31 24.38 12.63
C ALA A 34 -18.54 23.05 12.57
N ASP A 35 -19.00 22.13 11.72
CA ASP A 35 -18.41 20.83 11.48
C ASP A 35 -17.60 20.75 10.15
N TYR A 36 -17.41 21.86 9.44
CA TYR A 36 -16.64 21.92 8.21
C TYR A 36 -15.47 22.89 8.36
N ILE A 37 -14.27 22.35 8.57
CA ILE A 37 -13.04 23.14 8.51
C ILE A 37 -12.77 23.36 7.02
N SER A 38 -12.88 24.61 6.52
CA SER A 38 -12.57 24.88 5.13
C SER A 38 -11.11 24.56 4.84
N ASP A 39 -10.83 23.90 3.70
CA ASP A 39 -9.50 23.49 3.25
C ASP A 39 -8.41 24.56 3.40
N SER A 40 -8.77 25.83 3.17
CA SER A 40 -7.85 26.97 3.31
C SER A 40 -7.39 27.25 4.77
N LYS A 41 -7.95 26.55 5.78
CA LYS A 41 -7.65 26.74 7.19
C LYS A 41 -6.81 25.62 7.81
N VAL A 42 -6.64 24.49 7.14
CA VAL A 42 -6.08 23.26 7.74
C VAL A 42 -4.54 23.29 7.80
N ILE A 43 -3.85 23.61 6.71
CA ILE A 43 -2.36 23.60 6.65
C ILE A 43 -1.87 25.04 6.58
N LYS A 44 -1.45 25.61 7.71
CA LYS A 44 -0.94 27.01 7.82
C LYS A 44 0.34 27.14 8.63
N THR A 45 0.68 26.13 9.39
CA THR A 45 1.85 26.10 10.26
C THR A 45 2.58 24.78 10.03
N GLU A 46 3.85 24.71 10.42
CA GLU A 46 4.61 23.46 10.41
C GLU A 46 3.90 22.34 11.18
N ALA A 47 3.36 22.64 12.37
CA ALA A 47 2.62 21.66 13.16
C ALA A 47 1.40 21.10 12.40
N SER A 48 0.64 21.97 11.68
CA SER A 48 -0.49 21.52 10.88
C SER A 48 -0.08 20.79 9.61
N ALA A 49 1.07 21.12 9.01
CA ALA A 49 1.62 20.37 7.87
C ALA A 49 2.09 18.97 8.28
N LYS A 50 2.80 18.85 9.41
CA LYS A 50 3.17 17.56 10.01
C LYS A 50 1.94 16.73 10.41
N ALA A 51 0.90 17.36 10.96
CA ALA A 51 -0.36 16.67 11.25
C ALA A 51 -1.07 16.16 9.99
N ALA A 52 -1.04 16.92 8.88
CA ALA A 52 -1.59 16.49 7.60
C ALA A 52 -0.75 15.37 6.96
N LEU A 53 0.58 15.42 7.09
CA LEU A 53 1.49 14.34 6.68
C LEU A 53 1.18 13.05 7.48
N ASN A 54 0.98 13.14 8.79
CA ASN A 54 0.53 12.01 9.60
C ASN A 54 -0.83 11.48 9.13
N GLY A 55 -1.70 12.34 8.59
CA GLY A 55 -2.92 11.93 7.90
C GLY A 55 -2.64 11.04 6.68
N ALA A 56 -1.62 11.37 5.86
CA ALA A 56 -1.24 10.54 4.72
C ALA A 56 -0.67 9.18 5.16
N TYR A 57 0.10 9.11 6.23
CA TYR A 57 0.53 7.84 6.85
C TYR A 57 -0.66 7.03 7.37
N HIS A 58 -1.64 7.69 7.99
CA HIS A 58 -2.85 7.04 8.47
C HIS A 58 -3.68 6.45 7.32
N ASP A 59 -3.83 7.17 6.21
CA ASP A 59 -4.55 6.69 5.04
C ASP A 59 -3.82 5.51 4.39
N LEU A 60 -2.48 5.55 4.33
CA LEU A 60 -1.64 4.43 3.90
C LEU A 60 -1.86 3.19 4.79
N ALA A 61 -2.00 3.40 6.10
CA ALA A 61 -2.25 2.34 7.09
C ALA A 61 -3.73 1.94 7.23
N ALA A 62 -4.65 2.54 6.45
CA ALA A 62 -6.07 2.24 6.53
C ALA A 62 -6.36 0.77 6.25
N ASN A 63 -7.39 0.21 6.91
CA ASN A 63 -7.81 -1.19 6.73
C ASN A 63 -8.12 -1.54 5.28
N ALA A 64 -8.52 -0.57 4.48
CA ALA A 64 -8.81 -0.78 3.07
C ALA A 64 -7.55 -0.75 2.17
N TYR A 65 -6.41 -0.28 2.67
CA TYR A 65 -5.14 -0.31 1.97
C TYR A 65 -4.22 -1.36 2.63
N TYR A 66 -3.17 -0.97 3.35
CA TYR A 66 -2.22 -1.90 3.98
C TYR A 66 -2.68 -2.49 5.32
N GLY A 67 -3.79 -2.01 5.89
CA GLY A 67 -4.37 -2.57 7.11
C GLY A 67 -5.01 -3.96 6.95
N GLY A 68 -4.89 -4.58 5.79
CA GLY A 68 -5.07 -6.02 5.57
C GLY A 68 -6.48 -6.49 5.23
N LYS A 69 -7.46 -5.57 5.08
CA LYS A 69 -8.83 -6.01 4.84
C LYS A 69 -9.21 -6.11 3.36
N TYR A 70 -8.67 -5.24 2.51
CA TYR A 70 -9.08 -5.20 1.11
C TYR A 70 -7.89 -5.33 0.14
N PHE A 71 -6.95 -4.39 0.11
CA PHE A 71 -5.83 -4.43 -0.84
C PHE A 71 -4.94 -5.65 -0.61
N ASP A 72 -4.32 -5.78 0.57
CA ASP A 72 -3.43 -6.90 0.90
C ASP A 72 -4.15 -8.26 0.79
N ALA A 73 -5.40 -8.34 1.26
CA ALA A 73 -6.21 -9.54 1.15
C ALA A 73 -6.41 -9.96 -0.30
N GLY A 74 -6.74 -9.01 -1.19
CA GLY A 74 -6.93 -9.27 -2.61
C GLY A 74 -5.67 -9.78 -3.28
N ILE A 75 -4.51 -9.15 -2.98
CA ILE A 75 -3.22 -9.55 -3.52
C ILE A 75 -2.79 -10.94 -3.02
N ASN A 76 -2.96 -11.22 -1.73
CA ASN A 76 -2.65 -12.53 -1.17
C ASN A 76 -3.54 -13.62 -1.76
N LEU A 77 -4.85 -13.42 -1.82
CA LEU A 77 -5.82 -14.40 -2.35
C LEU A 77 -5.72 -14.62 -3.85
N ALA A 78 -5.28 -13.64 -4.63
CA ALA A 78 -5.01 -13.82 -6.05
C ALA A 78 -3.74 -14.66 -6.33
N SER A 79 -2.95 -15.00 -5.31
CA SER A 79 -1.73 -15.80 -5.43
C SER A 79 -1.98 -17.29 -5.16
N ASP A 80 -0.97 -18.14 -5.42
CA ASP A 80 -0.97 -19.55 -5.05
C ASP A 80 -0.43 -19.85 -3.64
N ASN A 81 -0.16 -18.78 -2.84
CA ASN A 81 0.32 -18.92 -1.48
C ASN A 81 -0.80 -18.94 -0.43
N VAL A 82 -1.93 -18.29 -0.71
CA VAL A 82 -3.04 -18.11 0.23
C VAL A 82 -4.31 -18.63 -0.39
N THR A 83 -5.19 -19.22 0.43
CA THR A 83 -6.49 -19.70 -0.02
C THR A 83 -7.61 -19.16 0.87
N TRP A 84 -8.78 -18.93 0.30
CA TRP A 84 -9.97 -18.55 1.01
C TRP A 84 -10.48 -19.70 1.86
N THR A 85 -10.79 -19.44 3.13
CA THR A 85 -11.27 -20.43 4.11
C THR A 85 -12.52 -19.96 4.84
N GLY A 86 -12.93 -18.73 4.61
CA GLY A 86 -13.95 -18.04 5.37
C GLY A 86 -15.35 -18.07 4.75
N SER A 87 -16.09 -16.98 4.92
CA SER A 87 -17.51 -16.87 4.55
C SER A 87 -17.83 -15.68 3.64
N LEU A 88 -16.88 -14.81 3.38
CA LEU A 88 -17.12 -13.59 2.62
C LEU A 88 -16.81 -13.82 1.12
N ASN A 89 -17.86 -13.90 0.30
CA ASN A 89 -17.76 -14.27 -1.10
C ASN A 89 -16.86 -13.35 -1.94
N TYR A 90 -16.74 -12.08 -1.60
CA TYR A 90 -15.87 -11.16 -2.33
C TYR A 90 -14.38 -11.52 -2.20
N TYR A 91 -13.98 -12.31 -1.20
CA TYR A 91 -12.64 -12.91 -1.10
C TYR A 91 -12.54 -14.19 -1.93
N TYR A 92 -13.61 -15.02 -1.96
CA TYR A 92 -13.66 -16.21 -2.81
C TYR A 92 -13.46 -15.88 -4.30
N ASP A 93 -14.02 -14.75 -4.75
CA ASP A 93 -13.86 -14.31 -6.14
C ASP A 93 -12.38 -14.06 -6.50
N PHE A 94 -11.55 -13.64 -5.53
CA PHE A 94 -10.11 -13.45 -5.73
C PHE A 94 -9.34 -14.77 -5.74
N ASP A 95 -9.61 -15.67 -4.80
CA ASP A 95 -9.03 -17.01 -4.73
C ASP A 95 -9.33 -17.84 -6.00
N THR A 96 -10.48 -17.62 -6.60
CA THR A 96 -10.90 -18.31 -7.85
C THR A 96 -10.69 -17.51 -9.13
N HIS A 97 -10.13 -16.30 -9.04
CA HIS A 97 -9.91 -15.36 -10.16
C HIS A 97 -11.20 -15.02 -10.95
N GLN A 98 -12.34 -14.99 -10.28
CA GLN A 98 -13.66 -14.67 -10.86
C GLN A 98 -14.16 -13.27 -10.44
N TYR A 99 -13.25 -12.37 -10.15
CA TYR A 99 -13.58 -11.02 -9.73
C TYR A 99 -14.21 -10.20 -10.87
N SER A 100 -15.19 -9.39 -10.50
CA SER A 100 -15.87 -8.43 -11.38
C SER A 100 -15.63 -7.00 -10.94
N ALA A 101 -15.92 -6.04 -11.81
CA ALA A 101 -15.85 -4.60 -11.49
C ALA A 101 -16.79 -4.17 -10.34
N GLU A 102 -17.79 -4.98 -9.99
CA GLU A 102 -18.73 -4.74 -8.89
C GLU A 102 -18.25 -5.32 -7.54
N ASN A 103 -17.10 -6.04 -7.54
CA ASN A 103 -16.56 -6.61 -6.30
C ASN A 103 -16.17 -5.48 -5.34
N GLN A 104 -16.75 -5.49 -4.13
CA GLN A 104 -16.53 -4.41 -3.16
C GLN A 104 -15.08 -4.32 -2.66
N LEU A 105 -14.31 -5.43 -2.69
CA LEU A 105 -12.90 -5.42 -2.31
C LEU A 105 -12.13 -4.44 -3.22
N LEU A 106 -12.37 -4.50 -4.53
CA LEU A 106 -11.74 -3.61 -5.51
C LEU A 106 -12.10 -2.14 -5.25
N SER A 107 -13.40 -1.87 -5.02
CA SER A 107 -13.86 -0.50 -4.80
C SER A 107 -13.24 0.11 -3.55
N TYR A 108 -13.22 -0.62 -2.44
CA TYR A 108 -12.64 -0.10 -1.20
C TYR A 108 -11.12 0.08 -1.29
N ALA A 109 -10.41 -0.85 -1.93
CA ALA A 109 -8.96 -0.74 -2.14
C ALA A 109 -8.63 0.47 -3.05
N TRP A 110 -9.31 0.59 -4.18
CA TRP A 110 -9.15 1.71 -5.11
C TRP A 110 -9.35 3.06 -4.43
N TYR A 111 -10.47 3.22 -3.70
CA TYR A 111 -10.75 4.47 -2.99
C TYR A 111 -9.74 4.78 -1.90
N ALA A 112 -9.30 3.79 -1.12
CA ALA A 112 -8.33 4.02 -0.06
C ALA A 112 -6.97 4.45 -0.62
N ILE A 113 -6.53 3.85 -1.73
CA ILE A 113 -5.27 4.22 -2.36
C ILE A 113 -5.34 5.64 -2.95
N TYR A 114 -6.44 5.99 -3.64
CA TYR A 114 -6.63 7.37 -4.13
C TYR A 114 -6.84 8.38 -3.00
N ALA A 115 -7.43 8.01 -1.87
CA ALA A 115 -7.50 8.88 -0.69
C ALA A 115 -6.09 9.19 -0.16
N THR A 116 -5.19 8.19 -0.13
CA THR A 116 -3.77 8.38 0.21
C THR A 116 -3.08 9.34 -0.77
N VAL A 117 -3.34 9.18 -2.10
CA VAL A 117 -2.82 10.11 -3.13
C VAL A 117 -3.32 11.54 -2.88
N GLU A 118 -4.62 11.71 -2.61
CA GLU A 118 -5.23 13.00 -2.35
C GLU A 118 -4.66 13.66 -1.11
N GLN A 119 -4.57 12.93 0.01
CA GLN A 119 -4.00 13.48 1.26
C GLN A 119 -2.54 13.91 1.07
N ALA A 120 -1.75 13.13 0.34
CA ALA A 120 -0.38 13.50 0.00
C ALA A 120 -0.32 14.74 -0.92
N ASN A 121 -1.22 14.85 -1.91
CA ASN A 121 -1.34 16.04 -2.77
C ASN A 121 -1.67 17.30 -1.96
N GLU A 122 -2.57 17.21 -0.98
CA GLU A 122 -2.90 18.29 -0.06
C GLU A 122 -1.65 18.78 0.69
N VAL A 123 -0.87 17.85 1.25
CA VAL A 123 0.40 18.19 1.95
C VAL A 123 1.37 18.88 0.98
N ILE A 124 1.61 18.29 -0.19
CA ILE A 124 2.57 18.81 -1.18
C ILE A 124 2.18 20.22 -1.66
N SER A 125 0.89 20.45 -1.93
CA SER A 125 0.43 21.73 -2.50
C SER A 125 0.37 22.86 -1.49
N LYS A 126 0.06 22.58 -0.22
CA LYS A 126 -0.17 23.61 0.81
C LYS A 126 1.06 23.92 1.67
N THR A 127 1.94 22.93 1.87
CA THR A 127 3.16 23.12 2.69
C THR A 127 4.08 24.25 2.20
N PRO A 128 4.26 24.56 0.90
CA PRO A 128 5.08 25.68 0.47
C PRO A 128 4.62 27.05 1.02
N THR A 129 3.35 27.19 1.37
CA THR A 129 2.74 28.46 1.82
C THR A 129 2.81 28.72 3.31
N ILE A 130 3.27 27.74 4.11
CA ILE A 130 3.36 27.88 5.58
C ILE A 130 4.56 28.74 6.00
N ASP A 131 4.46 29.35 7.20
CA ASP A 131 5.58 30.04 7.82
C ASP A 131 6.47 29.04 8.57
N SER A 132 7.49 28.53 7.87
CA SER A 132 8.51 27.61 8.37
C SER A 132 9.77 27.71 7.54
N SER A 133 10.87 27.08 7.98
CA SER A 133 12.11 27.02 7.19
C SER A 133 11.89 26.24 5.90
N ASP A 134 12.69 26.55 4.88
CA ASP A 134 12.63 25.82 3.61
C ASP A 134 13.07 24.35 3.78
N GLU A 135 13.98 24.07 4.72
CA GLU A 135 14.42 22.72 5.06
C GLU A 135 13.24 21.86 5.58
N GLU A 136 12.51 22.35 6.60
CA GLU A 136 11.34 21.67 7.16
C GLU A 136 10.23 21.47 6.12
N LYS A 137 9.95 22.52 5.33
CA LYS A 137 8.94 22.39 4.24
C LYS A 137 9.34 21.35 3.22
N ASN A 138 10.59 21.35 2.78
CA ASN A 138 11.09 20.42 1.77
C ASN A 138 11.09 18.97 2.28
N GLU A 139 11.41 18.74 3.55
CA GLU A 139 11.34 17.41 4.17
C GLU A 139 9.90 16.87 4.19
N ILE A 140 8.93 17.67 4.69
CA ILE A 140 7.51 17.31 4.71
C ILE A 140 6.99 17.00 3.30
N ILE A 141 7.35 17.81 2.30
CA ILE A 141 6.98 17.61 0.91
C ILE A 141 7.61 16.32 0.36
N ALA A 142 8.86 16.05 0.72
CA ALA A 142 9.57 14.87 0.25
C ALA A 142 8.94 13.57 0.79
N GLU A 143 8.62 13.51 2.07
CA GLU A 143 7.92 12.36 2.65
C GLU A 143 6.55 12.14 2.00
N ALA A 144 5.74 13.19 1.87
CA ALA A 144 4.43 13.10 1.21
C ALA A 144 4.57 12.65 -0.26
N THR A 145 5.65 13.06 -0.94
CA THR A 145 5.92 12.62 -2.32
C THR A 145 6.24 11.14 -2.40
N VAL A 146 7.00 10.59 -1.43
CA VAL A 146 7.28 9.13 -1.37
C VAL A 146 5.98 8.34 -1.12
N ILE A 147 5.13 8.80 -0.19
CA ILE A 147 3.82 8.17 0.08
C ILE A 147 2.95 8.16 -1.17
N ARG A 148 2.81 9.30 -1.86
CA ARG A 148 2.06 9.40 -3.12
C ARG A 148 2.64 8.48 -4.19
N SER A 149 3.94 8.40 -4.28
CA SER A 149 4.65 7.58 -5.27
C SER A 149 4.39 6.09 -5.05
N LEU A 150 4.41 5.62 -3.80
CA LEU A 150 4.03 4.24 -3.47
C LEU A 150 2.57 3.97 -3.85
N ALA A 151 1.65 4.87 -3.50
CA ALA A 151 0.23 4.72 -3.79
C ALA A 151 -0.06 4.67 -5.31
N LEU A 152 0.55 5.55 -6.11
CA LEU A 152 0.42 5.52 -7.57
C LEU A 152 1.07 4.28 -8.19
N PHE A 153 2.20 3.83 -7.66
CA PHE A 153 2.83 2.57 -8.08
C PHE A 153 1.92 1.37 -7.81
N ASP A 154 1.31 1.30 -6.62
CA ASP A 154 0.37 0.22 -6.25
C ASP A 154 -0.88 0.21 -7.12
N LEU A 155 -1.45 1.38 -7.42
CA LEU A 155 -2.55 1.49 -8.38
C LEU A 155 -2.15 0.93 -9.75
N ALA A 156 -1.01 1.35 -10.27
CA ALA A 156 -0.58 0.97 -11.61
C ALA A 156 -0.20 -0.52 -11.72
N ARG A 157 0.49 -1.10 -10.71
CA ARG A 157 0.83 -2.53 -10.74
C ARG A 157 -0.37 -3.46 -10.51
N THR A 158 -1.48 -2.91 -10.00
CA THR A 158 -2.69 -3.67 -9.68
C THR A 158 -3.76 -3.55 -10.78
N TRP A 159 -4.05 -2.33 -11.24
CA TRP A 159 -5.09 -2.04 -12.23
C TRP A 159 -4.55 -1.75 -13.64
N GLY A 160 -3.25 -1.71 -13.83
CA GLY A 160 -2.63 -1.40 -15.11
C GLY A 160 -2.69 0.10 -15.42
N ASN A 161 -3.53 0.50 -16.37
CA ASN A 161 -3.65 1.90 -16.76
C ASN A 161 -4.53 2.67 -15.77
N ILE A 162 -4.01 3.77 -15.22
CA ILE A 162 -4.68 4.57 -14.19
C ILE A 162 -4.61 6.08 -14.46
N PRO A 163 -5.58 6.88 -14.01
CA PRO A 163 -5.43 8.33 -13.92
C PRO A 163 -4.33 8.71 -12.92
N VAL A 164 -3.37 9.51 -13.37
CA VAL A 164 -2.30 10.04 -12.50
C VAL A 164 -2.70 11.43 -12.00
N ILE A 165 -3.13 11.50 -10.73
CA ILE A 165 -3.56 12.73 -10.07
C ILE A 165 -2.44 13.25 -9.18
N LYS A 166 -1.89 14.43 -9.50
CA LYS A 166 -0.77 15.05 -8.79
C LYS A 166 -1.10 16.41 -8.15
N GLU A 167 -2.37 16.79 -8.19
CA GLU A 167 -2.89 18.02 -7.63
C GLU A 167 -3.97 17.71 -6.60
N ALA A 168 -4.08 18.54 -5.58
CA ALA A 168 -5.15 18.45 -4.59
C ALA A 168 -6.51 18.81 -5.20
N THR A 169 -7.55 18.12 -4.77
CA THR A 169 -8.93 18.38 -5.22
C THR A 169 -9.46 19.67 -4.61
N SER A 170 -9.89 20.60 -5.44
CA SER A 170 -10.51 21.85 -4.99
C SER A 170 -12.02 21.91 -5.24
N THR A 171 -12.51 21.11 -6.18
CA THR A 171 -13.93 21.07 -6.54
C THR A 171 -14.35 19.64 -6.94
N PRO A 172 -15.58 19.22 -6.64
CA PRO A 172 -16.09 17.93 -7.07
C PRO A 172 -15.99 17.76 -8.60
N GLY A 173 -15.50 16.61 -9.06
CA GLY A 173 -15.35 16.29 -10.49
C GLY A 173 -14.21 17.03 -11.20
N GLN A 174 -13.31 17.70 -10.48
CA GLN A 174 -12.16 18.42 -11.05
C GLN A 174 -11.32 17.53 -12.00
N PHE A 175 -11.21 16.26 -11.69
CA PHE A 175 -10.37 15.32 -12.44
C PHE A 175 -11.17 14.41 -13.37
N ASN A 176 -12.48 14.66 -13.56
CA ASN A 176 -13.26 13.92 -14.56
C ASN A 176 -12.65 14.17 -15.95
N GLY A 177 -12.49 13.09 -16.72
CA GLY A 177 -11.88 13.14 -18.05
C GLY A 177 -10.35 13.14 -18.06
N VAL A 178 -9.69 12.99 -16.90
CA VAL A 178 -8.24 12.74 -16.86
C VAL A 178 -7.98 11.36 -17.45
N LYS A 179 -7.20 11.35 -18.53
CA LYS A 179 -6.88 10.09 -19.22
C LYS A 179 -5.98 9.21 -18.38
N GLN A 180 -6.22 7.92 -18.46
CA GLN A 180 -5.35 6.91 -17.87
C GLN A 180 -3.97 6.93 -18.55
N SER A 181 -2.93 6.78 -17.75
CA SER A 181 -1.56 6.57 -18.19
C SER A 181 -1.23 5.09 -18.12
N GLU A 182 -0.46 4.59 -19.09
CA GLU A 182 0.06 3.22 -19.05
C GLU A 182 0.93 3.00 -17.81
N ALA A 183 0.87 1.79 -17.23
CA ALA A 183 1.60 1.45 -16.00
C ALA A 183 3.09 1.84 -16.05
N LYS A 184 3.78 1.58 -17.16
CA LYS A 184 5.20 1.95 -17.32
C LYS A 184 5.43 3.47 -17.29
N VAL A 185 4.47 4.26 -17.81
CA VAL A 185 4.52 5.73 -17.74
C VAL A 185 4.31 6.20 -16.30
N VAL A 186 3.41 5.55 -15.56
CA VAL A 186 3.22 5.82 -14.12
C VAL A 186 4.50 5.51 -13.36
N TYR A 187 5.12 4.35 -13.60
CA TYR A 187 6.39 3.96 -12.96
C TYR A 187 7.49 5.01 -13.20
N GLN A 188 7.65 5.47 -14.44
CA GLN A 188 8.63 6.53 -14.72
C GLN A 188 8.28 7.84 -14.01
N THR A 189 7.00 8.21 -14.00
CA THR A 189 6.53 9.43 -13.31
C THR A 189 6.86 9.41 -11.82
N VAL A 190 6.63 8.28 -11.13
CA VAL A 190 6.93 8.19 -9.70
C VAL A 190 8.43 8.12 -9.42
N ILE A 191 9.23 7.53 -10.31
CA ILE A 191 10.69 7.59 -10.23
C ILE A 191 11.16 9.05 -10.29
N ASP A 192 10.69 9.80 -11.28
CA ASP A 192 11.07 11.20 -11.46
C ASP A 192 10.66 12.05 -10.26
N ASP A 193 9.48 11.81 -9.68
CA ASP A 193 8.99 12.49 -8.48
C ASP A 193 9.88 12.19 -7.26
N ILE A 194 10.23 10.94 -7.02
CA ILE A 194 11.10 10.54 -5.90
C ILE A 194 12.49 11.16 -6.06
N LEU A 195 13.07 11.08 -7.26
CA LEU A 195 14.40 11.62 -7.54
C LEU A 195 14.46 13.15 -7.39
N ALA A 196 13.38 13.86 -7.72
CA ALA A 196 13.30 15.31 -7.56
C ALA A 196 13.37 15.75 -6.09
N VAL A 197 12.87 14.95 -5.16
CA VAL A 197 12.84 15.26 -3.72
C VAL A 197 13.88 14.50 -2.91
N TYR A 198 14.64 13.59 -3.52
CA TYR A 198 15.51 12.63 -2.82
C TYR A 198 16.47 13.29 -1.82
N ASN A 199 17.08 14.42 -2.19
CA ASN A 199 18.04 15.12 -1.34
C ASN A 199 17.39 15.87 -0.16
N ASN A 200 16.08 16.01 -0.17
CA ASN A 200 15.30 16.62 0.90
C ASN A 200 14.82 15.61 1.94
N LEU A 201 14.93 14.31 1.63
CA LEU A 201 14.63 13.24 2.58
C LEU A 201 15.74 13.12 3.63
N GLY A 202 15.32 12.95 4.88
CA GLY A 202 16.21 12.63 5.99
C GLY A 202 16.93 11.28 5.81
N LYS A 203 17.97 11.04 6.60
CA LYS A 203 18.56 9.70 6.72
C LYS A 203 17.70 8.83 7.63
N ALA A 204 17.86 7.51 7.52
CA ALA A 204 17.18 6.56 8.39
C ALA A 204 17.55 6.81 9.88
N THR A 205 16.58 7.23 10.66
CA THR A 205 16.67 7.41 12.12
C THR A 205 15.62 6.61 12.85
N ASP A 206 14.58 6.19 12.14
CA ASP A 206 13.50 5.32 12.57
C ASP A 206 13.08 4.41 11.40
N ARG A 207 12.00 3.65 11.57
CA ARG A 207 11.48 2.69 10.58
C ARG A 207 10.03 2.96 10.17
N VAL A 208 9.49 4.11 10.55
CA VAL A 208 8.07 4.45 10.34
C VAL A 208 7.86 5.67 9.44
N HIS A 209 8.89 6.48 9.24
CA HIS A 209 8.84 7.63 8.35
C HIS A 209 9.61 7.37 7.05
N ALA A 210 9.10 7.94 5.96
CA ALA A 210 9.79 7.89 4.67
C ALA A 210 11.11 8.69 4.75
N ASN A 211 12.18 8.05 4.37
CA ASN A 211 13.54 8.59 4.39
C ASN A 211 14.31 8.13 3.14
N GLN A 212 15.59 8.49 3.01
CA GLN A 212 16.38 8.12 1.83
C GLN A 212 16.43 6.60 1.59
N SER A 213 16.48 5.78 2.66
CA SER A 213 16.50 4.32 2.48
C SER A 213 15.15 3.77 2.03
N VAL A 214 14.04 4.34 2.48
CA VAL A 214 12.70 4.00 1.98
C VAL A 214 12.57 4.38 0.50
N ALA A 215 13.07 5.55 0.11
CA ALA A 215 13.10 5.95 -1.29
C ALA A 215 13.99 5.03 -2.14
N ASP A 216 15.15 4.63 -1.65
CA ASP A 216 16.04 3.68 -2.33
C ASP A 216 15.36 2.31 -2.49
N ALA A 217 14.67 1.78 -1.47
CA ALA A 217 13.94 0.51 -1.54
C ALA A 217 12.77 0.59 -2.54
N LEU A 218 11.98 1.65 -2.50
CA LEU A 218 10.90 1.85 -3.46
C LEU A 218 11.43 1.98 -4.90
N LEU A 219 12.51 2.72 -5.12
CA LEU A 219 13.17 2.82 -6.42
C LEU A 219 13.69 1.46 -6.90
N ALA A 220 14.33 0.66 -6.03
CA ALA A 220 14.79 -0.68 -6.37
C ALA A 220 13.64 -1.56 -6.86
N ARG A 221 12.50 -1.56 -6.13
CA ARG A 221 11.30 -2.28 -6.50
C ARG A 221 10.71 -1.79 -7.83
N ILE A 222 10.60 -0.49 -8.06
CA ILE A 222 10.04 0.06 -9.32
C ILE A 222 10.95 -0.27 -10.52
N TYR A 223 12.28 -0.14 -10.38
CA TYR A 223 13.22 -0.49 -11.44
C TYR A 223 13.21 -2.00 -11.76
N LEU A 224 12.95 -2.86 -10.75
CA LEU A 224 12.73 -4.29 -10.97
C LEU A 224 11.51 -4.53 -11.89
N TYR A 225 10.40 -3.78 -11.70
CA TYR A 225 9.20 -3.86 -12.54
C TYR A 225 9.40 -3.30 -13.96
N LEU A 226 10.33 -2.37 -14.12
CA LEU A 226 10.74 -1.85 -15.44
C LEU A 226 11.78 -2.74 -16.14
N GLU A 227 12.29 -3.78 -15.46
CA GLU A 227 13.41 -4.60 -15.91
C GLU A 227 14.70 -3.78 -16.15
N ASP A 228 14.82 -2.64 -15.47
CA ASP A 228 16.06 -1.84 -15.42
C ASP A 228 16.98 -2.40 -14.34
N TRP A 229 17.64 -3.50 -14.71
CA TRP A 229 18.45 -4.30 -13.80
C TRP A 229 19.61 -3.52 -13.18
N ASP A 230 20.22 -2.60 -13.92
CA ASP A 230 21.34 -1.81 -13.42
C ASP A 230 20.90 -0.85 -12.31
N ASN A 231 19.76 -0.18 -12.49
CA ASN A 231 19.21 0.69 -11.46
C ASN A 231 18.60 -0.10 -10.29
N ALA A 232 17.94 -1.23 -10.54
CA ALA A 232 17.44 -2.11 -9.48
C ALA A 232 18.60 -2.58 -8.57
N GLU A 233 19.70 -3.09 -9.13
CA GLU A 233 20.91 -3.46 -8.38
C GLU A 233 21.50 -2.28 -7.61
N LYS A 234 21.59 -1.11 -8.24
CA LYS A 234 22.17 0.11 -7.66
C LYS A 234 21.41 0.55 -6.40
N TYR A 235 20.09 0.63 -6.48
CA TYR A 235 19.29 1.14 -5.38
C TYR A 235 19.13 0.10 -4.25
N ALA A 236 18.97 -1.17 -4.56
CA ALA A 236 19.01 -2.24 -3.57
C ALA A 236 20.38 -2.29 -2.84
N THR A 237 21.49 -2.08 -3.54
CA THR A 237 22.83 -2.04 -2.94
C THR A 237 22.95 -0.91 -1.91
N LYS A 238 22.41 0.28 -2.18
CA LYS A 238 22.45 1.39 -1.21
C LYS A 238 21.77 1.04 0.12
N VAL A 239 20.64 0.33 0.07
CA VAL A 239 19.94 -0.13 1.27
C VAL A 239 20.75 -1.21 1.99
N ILE A 240 21.25 -2.21 1.26
CA ILE A 240 22.03 -3.31 1.82
C ILE A 240 23.34 -2.83 2.49
N GLU A 241 23.98 -1.82 1.94
CA GLU A 241 25.21 -1.24 2.48
C GLU A 241 24.97 -0.25 3.63
N ASN A 242 23.72 0.10 3.91
CA ASN A 242 23.40 0.96 5.05
C ASN A 242 23.48 0.18 6.35
N PRO A 243 24.44 0.50 7.26
CA PRO A 243 24.64 -0.24 8.50
C PRO A 243 23.51 -0.14 9.52
N TYR A 244 22.50 0.69 9.24
CA TYR A 244 21.29 0.79 10.05
C TYR A 244 20.40 -0.46 9.94
N TYR A 245 20.53 -1.24 8.86
CA TYR A 245 19.74 -2.42 8.59
C TYR A 245 20.55 -3.70 8.66
N GLU A 246 19.97 -4.74 9.23
CA GLU A 246 20.56 -6.08 9.34
C GLU A 246 19.45 -7.12 9.27
N LEU A 247 19.71 -8.24 8.57
CA LEU A 247 18.78 -9.37 8.55
C LEU A 247 18.58 -9.91 9.97
N THR A 248 17.32 -10.13 10.34
CA THR A 248 16.94 -10.71 11.63
C THR A 248 16.47 -12.16 11.46
N THR A 249 16.20 -12.86 12.56
CA THR A 249 15.65 -14.22 12.52
C THR A 249 14.17 -14.19 12.13
N ILE A 250 13.67 -15.31 11.61
CA ILE A 250 12.23 -15.45 11.29
C ILE A 250 11.37 -15.26 12.53
N ASP A 251 11.78 -15.80 13.68
CA ASP A 251 11.04 -15.62 14.94
C ASP A 251 10.93 -14.12 15.31
N ASN A 252 12.00 -13.36 15.14
CA ASN A 252 11.95 -11.92 15.39
C ASN A 252 11.05 -11.16 14.39
N LEU A 253 10.93 -11.61 13.14
CA LEU A 253 9.98 -11.03 12.18
C LEU A 253 8.52 -11.28 12.60
N ILE A 254 8.25 -12.44 13.21
CA ILE A 254 6.92 -12.83 13.65
C ILE A 254 6.54 -12.19 14.99
N ASP A 255 7.50 -12.05 15.90
CA ASP A 255 7.27 -11.62 17.29
C ASP A 255 7.59 -10.13 17.52
N GLY A 256 8.34 -9.52 16.60
CA GLY A 256 8.85 -8.16 16.74
C GLY A 256 8.15 -7.15 15.84
N SER A 257 8.22 -5.89 16.25
CA SER A 257 7.98 -4.74 15.41
C SER A 257 9.24 -3.91 15.36
N LEU A 258 9.40 -3.11 14.30
CA LEU A 258 10.56 -2.23 14.10
C LEU A 258 11.90 -2.99 14.20
N THR A 259 11.94 -4.19 13.61
CA THR A 259 13.13 -5.04 13.66
C THR A 259 14.32 -4.40 12.91
N THR A 260 15.53 -4.94 13.10
CA THR A 260 16.71 -4.45 12.36
C THR A 260 16.58 -4.67 10.83
N GLU A 261 15.71 -5.57 10.40
CA GLU A 261 15.46 -5.87 9.00
C GLU A 261 14.44 -4.92 8.36
N SER A 262 13.57 -4.32 9.15
CA SER A 262 12.52 -3.44 8.67
C SER A 262 13.09 -2.14 8.12
N ILE A 263 12.75 -1.79 6.88
CA ILE A 263 13.10 -0.53 6.25
C ILE A 263 11.96 0.46 6.47
N TRP A 264 10.72 0.03 6.30
CA TRP A 264 9.52 0.83 6.52
C TRP A 264 8.38 -0.02 7.04
N GLU A 265 7.82 0.38 8.19
CA GLU A 265 6.65 -0.23 8.81
C GLU A 265 5.55 0.80 9.03
N LEU A 266 4.32 0.35 8.98
CA LEU A 266 3.16 1.10 9.45
C LEU A 266 2.87 0.71 10.88
N GLU A 267 2.83 1.71 11.77
CA GLU A 267 2.54 1.49 13.19
C GLU A 267 1.05 1.44 13.46
N TYR A 268 0.68 0.47 14.28
CA TYR A 268 -0.68 0.33 14.82
C TYR A 268 -0.67 0.37 16.33
N SER A 269 -1.82 0.56 16.92
CA SER A 269 -2.00 0.64 18.37
C SER A 269 -3.38 0.16 18.77
N SER A 270 -3.63 -0.05 20.05
CA SER A 270 -4.95 -0.39 20.56
C SER A 270 -6.06 0.63 20.24
N LYS A 271 -5.71 1.83 19.75
CA LYS A 271 -6.67 2.86 19.31
C LYS A 271 -6.79 2.94 17.78
N PHE A 272 -5.82 2.44 17.07
CA PHE A 272 -5.78 2.37 15.62
C PHE A 272 -5.25 0.99 15.23
N THR A 273 -6.17 0.07 15.01
CA THR A 273 -5.90 -1.35 14.75
C THR A 273 -5.94 -1.67 13.25
N ASN A 274 -5.27 -2.74 12.86
CA ASN A 274 -5.43 -3.35 11.53
C ASN A 274 -6.36 -4.58 11.60
N GLU A 275 -6.70 -5.12 10.45
CA GLU A 275 -7.55 -6.31 10.34
C GLU A 275 -6.75 -7.59 10.06
N GLN A 276 -5.45 -7.52 9.86
CA GLN A 276 -4.59 -8.66 9.52
C GLN A 276 -4.81 -9.81 10.51
N SER A 277 -4.53 -9.56 11.79
CA SER A 277 -4.66 -10.56 12.84
C SER A 277 -6.09 -11.15 12.92
N ASN A 278 -7.13 -10.32 12.76
CA ASN A 278 -8.52 -10.77 12.80
C ASN A 278 -8.84 -11.79 11.69
N TYR A 279 -8.31 -11.61 10.49
CA TYR A 279 -8.63 -12.46 9.34
C TYR A 279 -7.73 -13.70 9.22
N TRP A 280 -6.48 -13.62 9.69
CA TRP A 280 -5.56 -14.75 9.68
C TRP A 280 -5.84 -15.76 10.82
N ARG A 281 -6.17 -15.29 12.02
CA ARG A 281 -6.32 -16.13 13.22
C ARG A 281 -7.56 -17.02 13.18
N SER A 282 -7.44 -18.16 13.86
CA SER A 282 -8.55 -19.10 14.10
C SER A 282 -9.68 -18.45 14.92
N PRO A 283 -10.96 -18.79 14.66
CA PRO A 283 -12.08 -18.46 15.56
C PRO A 283 -11.86 -18.91 17.01
N ASN A 284 -11.15 -20.01 17.24
CA ASN A 284 -10.81 -20.47 18.59
C ASN A 284 -9.89 -19.49 19.33
N ASP A 285 -9.13 -18.69 18.58
CA ASP A 285 -8.23 -17.65 19.09
C ASP A 285 -8.85 -16.24 18.96
N GLY A 286 -10.17 -16.17 18.67
CA GLY A 286 -10.92 -14.93 18.55
C GLY A 286 -10.77 -14.21 17.19
N GLY A 287 -10.24 -14.89 16.17
CA GLY A 287 -10.18 -14.41 14.79
C GLY A 287 -11.38 -14.83 13.95
N ARG A 288 -11.29 -14.65 12.64
CA ARG A 288 -12.32 -15.03 11.66
C ARG A 288 -11.88 -16.14 10.71
N HIS A 289 -10.58 -16.27 10.48
CA HIS A 289 -9.98 -17.21 9.54
C HIS A 289 -10.65 -17.12 8.15
N GLU A 290 -10.67 -15.91 7.57
CA GLU A 290 -11.24 -15.73 6.22
C GLU A 290 -10.31 -16.27 5.13
N TRP A 291 -9.02 -16.40 5.43
CA TRP A 291 -8.00 -17.02 4.60
C TRP A 291 -6.89 -17.66 5.42
N GLY A 292 -6.16 -18.55 4.78
CA GLY A 292 -5.01 -19.24 5.38
C GLY A 292 -3.96 -19.61 4.33
N PRO A 293 -2.76 -20.03 4.75
CA PRO A 293 -1.76 -20.54 3.84
C PRO A 293 -2.29 -21.74 3.03
N SER A 294 -2.01 -21.76 1.72
CA SER A 294 -2.40 -22.88 0.88
C SER A 294 -1.66 -24.17 1.26
N LYS A 295 -2.21 -25.34 0.92
CA LYS A 295 -1.56 -26.64 1.16
C LYS A 295 -0.20 -26.73 0.49
N GLU A 296 -0.09 -26.17 -0.71
CA GLU A 296 1.13 -26.14 -1.52
C GLU A 296 2.20 -25.31 -0.81
N LEU A 297 1.84 -24.15 -0.29
CA LEU A 297 2.75 -23.32 0.51
C LEU A 297 3.17 -24.03 1.79
N VAL A 298 2.23 -24.60 2.55
CA VAL A 298 2.54 -25.34 3.78
C VAL A 298 3.48 -26.49 3.51
N LYS A 299 3.34 -27.20 2.39
CA LYS A 299 4.27 -28.25 1.97
C LYS A 299 5.69 -27.70 1.76
N LEU A 300 5.83 -26.54 1.09
CA LEU A 300 7.13 -25.89 0.90
C LEU A 300 7.74 -25.43 2.22
N LEU A 301 6.95 -24.78 3.07
CA LEU A 301 7.43 -24.30 4.38
C LEU A 301 7.79 -25.43 5.34
N SER A 302 7.17 -26.61 5.21
CA SER A 302 7.45 -27.79 6.03
C SER A 302 8.69 -28.56 5.60
N ASP A 303 9.15 -28.35 4.37
CA ASP A 303 10.38 -28.97 3.85
C ASP A 303 11.60 -28.27 4.42
N SER A 304 12.42 -28.98 5.18
CA SER A 304 13.64 -28.42 5.78
C SER A 304 14.68 -27.95 4.77
N GLN A 305 14.60 -28.39 3.51
CA GLN A 305 15.50 -27.97 2.43
C GLN A 305 15.02 -26.68 1.73
N VAL A 306 13.76 -26.27 1.98
CA VAL A 306 13.08 -25.14 1.33
C VAL A 306 12.63 -24.09 2.35
N GLY A 307 11.82 -24.51 3.32
CA GLY A 307 11.23 -23.61 4.32
C GLY A 307 12.19 -23.25 5.45
N GLY A 308 12.87 -24.24 6.02
CA GLY A 308 13.72 -24.02 7.19
C GLY A 308 12.93 -23.38 8.34
N ASP A 309 13.46 -22.31 8.92
CA ASP A 309 12.81 -21.57 10.02
C ASP A 309 11.50 -20.91 9.58
N ARG A 310 11.26 -20.69 8.26
CA ARG A 310 10.01 -20.14 7.73
C ARG A 310 8.79 -21.03 7.96
N LYS A 311 9.01 -22.28 8.43
CA LYS A 311 7.93 -23.11 8.97
C LYS A 311 7.15 -22.37 10.06
N ALA A 312 7.77 -21.42 10.75
CA ALA A 312 7.13 -20.61 11.76
C ALA A 312 6.06 -19.64 11.19
N TYR A 313 6.00 -19.41 9.87
CA TYR A 313 4.97 -18.57 9.25
C TYR A 313 3.55 -19.15 9.27
N TYR A 314 3.41 -20.42 9.64
CA TYR A 314 2.08 -21.01 9.81
C TYR A 314 1.98 -21.85 11.07
N ALA A 315 0.76 -21.99 11.59
CA ALA A 315 0.38 -22.96 12.60
C ALA A 315 -0.62 -23.96 12.02
N ASP A 316 -0.46 -25.24 12.37
CA ASP A 316 -1.35 -26.32 11.92
C ASP A 316 -2.38 -26.63 13.00
N TYR A 317 -3.63 -26.31 12.71
CA TYR A 317 -4.81 -26.57 13.54
C TYR A 317 -5.65 -27.74 13.00
N SER A 318 -5.11 -28.50 12.06
CA SER A 318 -5.81 -29.61 11.41
C SER A 318 -6.21 -30.69 12.42
N THR A 319 -7.39 -31.25 12.18
CA THR A 319 -7.93 -32.40 12.93
C THR A 319 -8.42 -33.46 11.94
N SER A 320 -8.80 -34.66 12.42
CA SER A 320 -9.40 -35.65 11.56
C SER A 320 -10.75 -35.22 10.96
N GLN A 321 -11.44 -34.27 11.59
CA GLN A 321 -12.74 -33.73 11.16
C GLN A 321 -12.58 -32.49 10.29
N VAL A 322 -11.48 -31.72 10.47
CA VAL A 322 -11.15 -30.50 9.72
C VAL A 322 -9.69 -30.64 9.27
N PRO A 323 -9.44 -31.32 8.16
CA PRO A 323 -8.08 -31.42 7.60
C PRO A 323 -7.65 -30.09 6.96
N ASP A 324 -6.36 -29.91 6.82
CA ASP A 324 -5.75 -28.77 6.11
C ASP A 324 -6.16 -27.39 6.66
N TYR A 325 -6.24 -27.30 7.99
CA TYR A 325 -6.60 -26.07 8.68
C TYR A 325 -5.33 -25.34 9.14
N TYR A 326 -4.86 -24.41 8.31
CA TYR A 326 -3.62 -23.69 8.53
C TYR A 326 -3.89 -22.21 8.78
N VAL A 327 -3.16 -21.64 9.74
CA VAL A 327 -3.28 -20.25 10.19
C VAL A 327 -1.97 -19.55 9.96
N GLY A 328 -1.98 -18.35 9.38
CA GLY A 328 -0.80 -17.51 9.25
C GLY A 328 -0.42 -16.90 10.61
N THR A 329 0.87 -16.79 10.89
CA THR A 329 1.39 -16.39 12.21
C THR A 329 2.09 -15.04 12.23
N LEU A 330 2.31 -14.39 11.09
CA LEU A 330 2.99 -13.08 11.02
C LEU A 330 2.17 -12.00 11.77
N TYR A 331 0.84 -12.09 11.71
CA TYR A 331 -0.08 -11.19 12.39
C TYR A 331 -0.89 -11.99 13.40
N LYS A 332 -0.40 -12.12 14.62
CA LYS A 332 -1.00 -13.00 15.64
C LYS A 332 -1.52 -12.30 16.89
N ASN A 333 -1.24 -10.99 17.04
CA ASN A 333 -1.62 -10.26 18.23
C ASN A 333 -3.16 -10.10 18.32
N PRO A 334 -3.81 -10.60 19.40
CA PRO A 334 -5.25 -10.48 19.56
C PRO A 334 -5.78 -9.04 19.62
N THR A 335 -4.92 -8.08 19.94
CA THR A 335 -5.27 -6.65 19.97
C THR A 335 -5.25 -6.02 18.58
N SER A 336 -4.81 -6.77 17.54
CA SER A 336 -4.74 -6.29 16.15
C SER A 336 -3.91 -5.02 15.99
N ASP A 337 -2.80 -4.95 16.70
CA ASP A 337 -1.84 -3.85 16.69
C ASP A 337 -0.43 -4.29 16.27
N ASP A 338 -0.32 -5.44 15.59
CA ASP A 338 0.90 -5.83 14.89
C ASP A 338 1.22 -4.79 13.80
N ASN A 339 2.47 -4.36 13.70
CA ASN A 339 2.89 -3.48 12.62
C ASN A 339 2.84 -4.21 11.26
N VAL A 340 2.62 -3.45 10.19
CA VAL A 340 2.69 -3.97 8.82
C VAL A 340 3.97 -3.50 8.16
N VAL A 341 4.80 -4.45 7.73
CA VAL A 341 6.07 -4.18 7.05
C VAL A 341 5.80 -3.91 5.57
N LEU A 342 6.21 -2.74 5.06
CA LEU A 342 6.10 -2.37 3.65
C LEU A 342 7.35 -2.74 2.85
N PHE A 343 8.52 -2.58 3.48
CA PHE A 343 9.82 -2.90 2.92
C PHE A 343 10.73 -3.50 3.98
N ARG A 344 11.43 -4.56 3.64
CA ARG A 344 12.43 -5.18 4.51
C ARG A 344 13.67 -5.64 3.74
N LEU A 345 14.79 -5.70 4.43
CA LEU A 345 16.11 -5.91 3.85
C LEU A 345 16.23 -7.20 3.01
N ALA A 346 15.46 -8.25 3.34
CA ALA A 346 15.49 -9.48 2.55
C ALA A 346 15.00 -9.24 1.10
N GLU A 347 14.04 -8.34 0.89
CA GLU A 347 13.60 -7.98 -0.45
C GLU A 347 14.72 -7.36 -1.26
N GLU A 348 15.52 -6.47 -0.67
CA GLU A 348 16.62 -5.82 -1.34
C GLU A 348 17.70 -6.83 -1.79
N TYR A 349 17.99 -7.84 -0.96
CA TYR A 349 18.89 -8.93 -1.36
C TYR A 349 18.33 -9.71 -2.56
N LEU A 350 17.04 -10.04 -2.57
CA LEU A 350 16.43 -10.82 -3.64
C LEU A 350 16.22 -9.98 -4.92
N ILE A 351 15.89 -8.67 -4.81
CA ILE A 351 15.91 -7.73 -5.95
C ILE A 351 17.32 -7.68 -6.56
N ARG A 352 18.34 -7.52 -5.73
CA ARG A 352 19.73 -7.45 -6.22
C ARG A 352 20.18 -8.75 -6.85
N ALA A 353 19.80 -9.90 -6.28
CA ALA A 353 20.10 -11.20 -6.85
C ALA A 353 19.46 -11.37 -8.24
N GLU A 354 18.19 -11.04 -8.39
CA GLU A 354 17.51 -11.12 -9.67
C GLU A 354 18.12 -10.16 -10.70
N ALA A 355 18.39 -8.92 -10.31
CA ALA A 355 18.99 -7.92 -11.18
C ALA A 355 20.38 -8.36 -11.67
N ARG A 356 21.24 -8.88 -10.78
CA ARG A 356 22.55 -9.41 -11.11
C ARG A 356 22.49 -10.59 -12.07
N ALA A 357 21.53 -11.49 -11.87
CA ALA A 357 21.34 -12.63 -12.76
C ALA A 357 20.83 -12.24 -14.15
N LYS A 358 19.96 -11.19 -14.25
CA LYS A 358 19.26 -10.83 -15.48
C LYS A 358 19.90 -9.71 -16.29
N LYS A 359 20.76 -8.88 -15.73
CA LYS A 359 21.41 -7.78 -16.47
C LYS A 359 22.22 -8.26 -17.69
N SER A 360 22.55 -7.38 -18.59
CA SER A 360 23.19 -7.69 -19.89
C SER A 360 24.57 -8.36 -19.73
N ALA A 361 25.31 -8.03 -18.67
CA ALA A 361 26.52 -8.71 -18.25
C ALA A 361 26.25 -9.37 -16.87
N PRO A 362 25.70 -10.59 -16.85
CA PRO A 362 25.27 -11.21 -15.59
C PRO A 362 26.42 -11.41 -14.58
N ASP A 363 26.12 -11.11 -13.32
CA ASP A 363 26.97 -11.44 -12.18
C ASP A 363 26.34 -12.59 -11.41
N LEU A 364 26.51 -13.84 -11.92
CA LEU A 364 25.88 -15.02 -11.34
C LEU A 364 26.46 -15.35 -9.96
N GLU A 365 27.74 -15.08 -9.72
CA GLU A 365 28.37 -15.30 -8.41
C GLU A 365 27.81 -14.33 -7.36
N GLY A 366 27.68 -13.07 -7.70
CA GLY A 366 27.04 -12.07 -6.83
C GLY A 366 25.57 -12.36 -6.58
N ALA A 367 24.83 -12.80 -7.60
CA ALA A 367 23.43 -13.21 -7.48
C ALA A 367 23.26 -14.42 -6.54
N LEU A 368 24.10 -15.45 -6.69
CA LEU A 368 24.11 -16.63 -5.82
C LEU A 368 24.47 -16.28 -4.37
N THR A 369 25.42 -15.35 -4.19
CA THR A 369 25.82 -14.86 -2.86
C THR A 369 24.65 -14.20 -2.14
N ASP A 370 23.90 -13.35 -2.83
CA ASP A 370 22.71 -12.68 -2.27
C ASP A 370 21.59 -13.67 -1.96
N LEU A 371 21.30 -14.61 -2.84
CA LEU A 371 20.35 -15.71 -2.62
C LEU A 371 20.75 -16.51 -1.36
N ASN A 372 22.00 -16.94 -1.27
CA ASN A 372 22.48 -17.75 -0.17
C ASN A 372 22.53 -16.98 1.16
N LYS A 373 22.58 -15.65 1.14
CA LYS A 373 22.45 -14.84 2.35
C LYS A 373 21.07 -15.03 3.00
N ILE A 374 19.99 -15.07 2.19
CA ILE A 374 18.62 -15.29 2.66
C ILE A 374 18.42 -16.74 3.10
N ARG A 375 18.88 -17.70 2.30
CA ARG A 375 18.81 -19.14 2.62
C ARG A 375 19.49 -19.47 3.96
N LYS A 376 20.70 -18.96 4.15
CA LYS A 376 21.47 -19.15 5.38
C LYS A 376 20.77 -18.57 6.62
N ARG A 377 20.17 -17.37 6.51
CA ARG A 377 19.42 -16.75 7.59
C ARG A 377 18.25 -17.63 8.05
N SER A 378 17.61 -18.33 7.13
CA SER A 378 16.47 -19.22 7.38
C SER A 378 16.88 -20.67 7.64
N HIS A 379 18.17 -20.95 7.85
CA HIS A 379 18.75 -22.28 8.08
C HIS A 379 18.39 -23.30 6.98
N VAL A 380 18.32 -22.83 5.73
CA VAL A 380 18.14 -23.66 4.53
C VAL A 380 19.52 -23.90 3.88
N PRO A 381 19.82 -25.08 3.32
CA PRO A 381 21.06 -25.33 2.59
C PRO A 381 21.31 -24.29 1.50
N GLU A 382 22.57 -23.92 1.31
CA GLU A 382 22.95 -23.04 0.21
C GLU A 382 22.55 -23.67 -1.14
N ALA A 383 22.20 -22.85 -2.12
CA ALA A 383 21.97 -23.29 -3.48
C ALA A 383 23.29 -23.69 -4.15
N ASP A 384 23.24 -24.65 -5.08
CA ASP A 384 24.41 -25.20 -5.73
C ASP A 384 25.16 -24.12 -6.53
N SER A 385 26.49 -24.21 -6.52
CA SER A 385 27.37 -23.22 -7.18
C SER A 385 27.45 -23.37 -8.70
N ASP A 386 26.95 -24.46 -9.25
CA ASP A 386 26.99 -24.81 -10.66
C ASP A 386 25.64 -24.64 -11.37
N LEU A 387 24.69 -23.95 -10.74
CA LEU A 387 23.42 -23.59 -11.38
C LEU A 387 23.65 -22.77 -12.65
N SER A 388 22.96 -23.17 -13.73
CA SER A 388 22.84 -22.30 -14.90
C SER A 388 22.13 -20.98 -14.56
N LYS A 389 22.24 -19.99 -15.44
CA LYS A 389 21.55 -18.70 -15.26
C LYS A 389 20.05 -18.89 -15.06
N GLU A 390 19.42 -19.74 -15.87
CA GLU A 390 17.98 -20.01 -15.82
C GLU A 390 17.59 -20.71 -14.52
N GLU A 391 18.37 -21.67 -14.04
CA GLU A 391 18.15 -22.35 -12.77
C GLU A 391 18.33 -21.40 -11.58
N LEU A 392 19.34 -20.53 -11.62
CA LEU A 392 19.54 -19.52 -10.57
C LEU A 392 18.39 -18.51 -10.52
N ILE A 393 17.88 -18.03 -11.66
CA ILE A 393 16.70 -17.14 -11.72
C ILE A 393 15.48 -17.85 -11.13
N GLN A 394 15.27 -19.14 -11.44
CA GLN A 394 14.17 -19.91 -10.86
C GLN A 394 14.38 -20.10 -9.34
N ALA A 395 15.60 -20.37 -8.89
CA ALA A 395 15.89 -20.51 -7.46
C ALA A 395 15.64 -19.21 -6.68
N ILE A 396 15.93 -18.03 -7.29
CA ILE A 396 15.63 -16.72 -6.69
C ILE A 396 14.11 -16.51 -6.60
N GLU A 397 13.35 -16.89 -7.63
CA GLU A 397 11.89 -16.78 -7.60
C GLU A 397 11.26 -17.71 -6.55
N ASP A 398 11.76 -18.95 -6.45
CA ASP A 398 11.28 -19.92 -5.47
C ASP A 398 11.62 -19.46 -4.04
N GLU A 399 12.76 -18.82 -3.83
CA GLU A 399 13.15 -18.23 -2.55
C GLU A 399 12.24 -17.04 -2.18
N ASN A 400 11.94 -16.13 -3.14
CA ASN A 400 10.96 -15.07 -2.96
C ASN A 400 9.61 -15.61 -2.47
N ARG A 401 9.11 -16.67 -3.08
CA ARG A 401 7.83 -17.27 -2.74
C ARG A 401 7.75 -17.71 -1.27
N VAL A 402 8.79 -18.34 -0.75
CA VAL A 402 8.80 -18.85 0.63
C VAL A 402 9.25 -17.80 1.64
N GLU A 403 10.08 -16.84 1.22
CA GLU A 403 10.54 -15.74 2.07
C GLU A 403 9.39 -14.79 2.42
N PHE A 404 8.57 -14.43 1.44
CA PHE A 404 7.41 -13.55 1.59
C PHE A 404 6.07 -14.33 1.60
N ALA A 405 6.08 -15.50 2.23
CA ALA A 405 5.04 -16.52 2.14
C ALA A 405 3.62 -16.01 2.39
N ILE A 406 3.45 -15.11 3.36
CA ILE A 406 2.15 -14.52 3.79
C ILE A 406 2.14 -13.00 3.72
N GLU A 407 3.11 -12.40 3.05
CA GLU A 407 3.16 -11.00 2.66
C GLU A 407 2.66 -10.85 1.21
N PRO A 408 2.10 -9.68 0.79
CA PRO A 408 1.45 -9.53 -0.51
C PRO A 408 2.43 -9.36 -1.69
N HIS A 409 3.38 -10.30 -1.84
CA HIS A 409 4.42 -10.28 -2.89
C HIS A 409 4.12 -11.23 -4.05
N ARG A 410 3.70 -12.48 -3.76
CA ARG A 410 3.65 -13.56 -4.73
C ARG A 410 2.83 -13.27 -5.99
N TRP A 411 1.65 -12.65 -5.86
CA TRP A 411 0.83 -12.25 -7.00
C TRP A 411 1.58 -11.33 -7.95
N PHE A 412 2.16 -10.28 -7.39
CA PHE A 412 2.90 -9.29 -8.17
C PHE A 412 4.13 -9.91 -8.85
N ASP A 413 4.84 -10.82 -8.20
CA ASP A 413 5.97 -11.52 -8.80
C ASP A 413 5.54 -12.37 -9.98
N LEU A 414 4.45 -13.11 -9.87
CA LEU A 414 3.92 -13.90 -10.96
C LEU A 414 3.47 -13.04 -12.15
N VAL A 415 2.85 -11.89 -11.88
CA VAL A 415 2.39 -10.97 -12.93
C VAL A 415 3.57 -10.31 -13.65
N ARG A 416 4.52 -9.71 -12.90
CA ARG A 416 5.66 -9.00 -13.50
C ARG A 416 6.60 -9.92 -14.29
N THR A 417 6.74 -11.19 -13.88
CA THR A 417 7.57 -12.19 -14.57
C THR A 417 6.83 -12.89 -15.71
N GLY A 418 5.54 -12.55 -15.96
CA GLY A 418 4.71 -13.18 -16.98
C GLY A 418 4.31 -14.62 -16.69
N ARG A 419 4.47 -15.09 -15.45
CA ARG A 419 4.21 -16.48 -15.05
C ARG A 419 2.81 -16.72 -14.50
N ALA A 420 2.05 -15.68 -14.18
CA ALA A 420 0.72 -15.82 -13.59
C ALA A 420 -0.20 -16.74 -14.37
N THR A 421 -0.26 -16.61 -15.70
CA THR A 421 -1.12 -17.45 -16.55
C THR A 421 -0.76 -18.93 -16.49
N THR A 422 0.54 -19.25 -16.42
CA THR A 422 1.01 -20.64 -16.38
C THR A 422 0.87 -21.27 -14.99
N VAL A 423 1.22 -20.51 -13.94
CA VAL A 423 1.22 -21.02 -12.57
C VAL A 423 -0.19 -21.10 -11.99
N LEU A 424 -1.03 -20.08 -12.25
CA LEU A 424 -2.38 -20.00 -11.68
C LEU A 424 -3.45 -20.57 -12.62
N GLY A 425 -3.11 -20.85 -13.89
CA GLY A 425 -4.08 -21.35 -14.88
C GLY A 425 -5.12 -20.30 -15.32
N ILE A 426 -4.78 -19.02 -15.23
CA ILE A 426 -5.66 -17.88 -15.54
C ILE A 426 -5.41 -17.33 -16.96
N GLU A 427 -6.35 -16.54 -17.48
CA GLU A 427 -6.17 -15.81 -18.72
C GLU A 427 -5.36 -14.52 -18.54
N GLN A 428 -4.75 -14.02 -19.62
CA GLN A 428 -3.92 -12.81 -19.58
C GLN A 428 -4.68 -11.58 -19.05
N HIS A 429 -5.95 -11.39 -19.37
CA HIS A 429 -6.71 -10.25 -18.87
C HIS A 429 -6.88 -10.27 -17.34
N GLN A 430 -6.88 -11.47 -16.72
CA GLN A 430 -7.02 -11.62 -15.27
C GLN A 430 -5.74 -11.23 -14.49
N THR A 431 -4.65 -10.89 -15.18
CA THR A 431 -3.41 -10.40 -14.53
C THR A 431 -3.47 -8.92 -14.10
N VAL A 432 -4.54 -8.23 -14.44
CA VAL A 432 -4.89 -6.88 -13.94
C VAL A 432 -6.31 -6.91 -13.39
N PHE A 433 -6.59 -6.16 -12.35
CA PHE A 433 -7.93 -6.11 -11.78
C PHE A 433 -8.83 -5.13 -12.54
N PRO A 434 -10.15 -5.37 -12.58
CA PRO A 434 -11.07 -4.41 -13.17
C PRO A 434 -11.14 -3.12 -12.35
N ILE A 435 -11.27 -2.00 -13.05
CA ILE A 435 -11.57 -0.71 -12.42
C ILE A 435 -12.97 -0.78 -11.81
N PRO A 436 -13.20 -0.25 -10.60
CA PRO A 436 -14.50 -0.32 -9.96
C PRO A 436 -15.62 0.23 -10.85
N TYR A 437 -16.72 -0.50 -10.92
CA TYR A 437 -17.87 -0.14 -11.78
C TYR A 437 -18.44 1.26 -11.46
N SER A 438 -18.45 1.65 -10.19
CA SER A 438 -18.85 2.98 -9.74
C SER A 438 -18.06 4.10 -10.40
N ASP A 439 -16.76 3.91 -10.60
CA ASP A 439 -15.88 4.92 -11.19
C ASP A 439 -16.07 5.01 -12.71
N ILE A 440 -16.22 3.87 -13.38
CA ILE A 440 -16.62 3.83 -14.80
C ILE A 440 -17.97 4.51 -15.05
N GLN A 441 -18.92 4.44 -14.09
CA GLN A 441 -20.19 5.14 -14.20
C GLN A 441 -20.08 6.64 -13.91
N ALA A 442 -19.18 7.03 -12.99
CA ALA A 442 -18.98 8.42 -12.60
C ALA A 442 -18.20 9.23 -13.65
N ASP A 443 -17.20 8.60 -14.28
CA ASP A 443 -16.39 9.20 -15.34
C ASP A 443 -16.42 8.33 -16.61
N LYS A 444 -17.09 8.84 -17.66
CA LYS A 444 -17.27 8.13 -18.94
C LYS A 444 -16.01 8.12 -19.82
N ASP A 445 -15.03 8.91 -19.49
CA ASP A 445 -13.73 8.94 -20.17
C ASP A 445 -12.76 7.89 -19.58
N LEU A 446 -13.12 7.30 -18.44
CA LEU A 446 -12.38 6.19 -17.82
C LEU A 446 -12.70 4.89 -18.57
N ILE A 447 -11.66 4.21 -19.02
CA ILE A 447 -11.76 3.00 -19.85
C ILE A 447 -11.52 1.77 -18.97
N GLN A 448 -12.47 0.85 -18.97
CA GLN A 448 -12.34 -0.44 -18.27
C GLN A 448 -11.25 -1.31 -18.87
N ASN A 449 -10.59 -2.13 -18.06
CA ASN A 449 -9.67 -3.15 -18.51
C ASN A 449 -10.39 -4.20 -19.36
N ASP A 450 -9.67 -4.76 -20.33
CA ASP A 450 -10.24 -5.70 -21.32
C ASP A 450 -10.99 -6.86 -20.64
N LYS A 451 -12.15 -7.20 -21.20
CA LYS A 451 -13.04 -8.30 -20.80
C LYS A 451 -13.74 -8.13 -19.42
N TYR A 452 -13.72 -6.94 -18.82
CA TYR A 452 -14.48 -6.62 -17.58
C TYR A 452 -15.64 -5.66 -17.81
#